data_802bb13c401b7f4403ae9bff89cda703
#
_entry.id   802bb13c401b7f4403ae9bff89cda703
#
_cell.length_a   1.000
_cell.length_b   1.000
_cell.length_c   1.000
_cell.angle_alpha   90.00
_cell.angle_beta   90.00
_cell.angle_gamma   90.00
#
_symmetry.space_group_name_H-M   'P 1'
#
loop_
_entity.id
_entity.type
_entity.pdbx_description
1 polymer ?
#
loop_
_entity_poly.entity_id
_entity_poly.type
_entity_poly.pdbx_seq_one_letter_code
_entity_poly.pdbx_strand_id
1 'polypeptide(L)'
;MAKKYTYNEKKGYWSTLVWDGTYDADGRKHRKQLTSRKSSADLEKKVAALKKEVEEKGAATPLSNTPFLIYAREWLEISKASKELNTRNMYRRIVEKYFGPIADIPISEIRHSHFQAVINAQIEHPRTCQQIALTFKQIIRYAARNHHISAGDVSDILDDINIPKYKKPQKRGLNAVEKEAIEKAELDPRKRAFLSILYYCGLRRSEAMALTVDDFDWNAPSLSVSKVIVFDKNTPVLKECPKSDRGFRTVPIPERAVDLIKPFVTAQEGFVFHGRDRDLMSETAFRRMWNSIILALNVAAGYNPNAKKDRKEKPITELTPHMLRHNYCTELCYQIPRISTKMIARLLGDDERMVLEVYSHICEEKEDLHTALNEAF
;
A
#
# COMPACT_ATOMS: atom_id res chain seq x y z
N MET A 1 -16.86 34.48 -55.65
CA MET A 1 -16.26 33.62 -54.66
C MET A 1 -15.52 34.44 -53.59
N ALA A 2 -15.83 34.35 -52.35
CA ALA A 2 -15.14 35.10 -51.30
C ALA A 2 -13.65 34.68 -51.28
N LYS A 3 -12.71 35.63 -51.28
CA LYS A 3 -11.26 35.38 -51.24
C LYS A 3 -10.92 34.72 -49.89
N LYS A 4 -10.42 33.50 -49.93
CA LYS A 4 -10.08 32.68 -48.74
C LYS A 4 -8.99 33.29 -47.87
N TYR A 5 -8.13 34.14 -48.46
CA TYR A 5 -7.01 34.78 -47.78
C TYR A 5 -6.93 36.28 -48.12
N THR A 6 -6.45 37.09 -47.18
CA THR A 6 -6.31 38.53 -47.34
C THR A 6 -4.96 38.85 -47.98
N TYR A 7 -4.95 39.63 -49.09
CA TYR A 7 -3.74 40.16 -49.71
C TYR A 7 -3.47 41.57 -49.19
N ASN A 8 -2.27 41.80 -48.70
CA ASN A 8 -1.86 43.13 -48.26
C ASN A 8 -1.08 43.81 -49.37
N GLU A 9 -1.74 44.73 -50.08
CA GLU A 9 -1.17 45.43 -51.22
C GLU A 9 0.07 46.27 -50.85
N LYS A 10 0.06 46.91 -49.67
CA LYS A 10 1.18 47.75 -49.25
C LYS A 10 2.47 46.90 -48.88
N LYS A 11 2.30 45.69 -48.47
CA LYS A 11 3.40 44.81 -48.04
C LYS A 11 3.69 43.68 -49.02
N GLY A 12 2.89 43.50 -50.07
CA GLY A 12 3.08 42.54 -51.15
C GLY A 12 3.02 41.05 -50.70
N TYR A 13 2.13 40.71 -49.77
CA TYR A 13 1.98 39.33 -49.36
C TYR A 13 0.53 38.95 -49.02
N TRP A 14 0.24 37.66 -49.15
CA TRP A 14 -0.96 37.03 -48.65
C TRP A 14 -0.79 36.71 -47.17
N SER A 15 -1.83 36.87 -46.32
CA SER A 15 -1.75 36.54 -44.90
C SER A 15 -3.06 35.94 -44.38
N THR A 16 -2.93 35.16 -43.32
CA THR A 16 -4.03 34.63 -42.54
C THR A 16 -3.58 34.37 -41.12
N LEU A 17 -4.52 34.35 -40.18
CA LEU A 17 -4.31 33.96 -38.81
C LEU A 17 -4.81 32.51 -38.64
N VAL A 18 -3.94 31.63 -38.20
CA VAL A 18 -4.25 30.22 -37.99
C VAL A 18 -3.92 29.85 -36.53
N TRP A 19 -4.81 29.11 -35.92
CA TRP A 19 -4.53 28.55 -34.59
C TRP A 19 -3.32 27.63 -34.68
N ASP A 20 -2.32 27.81 -33.79
CA ASP A 20 -1.08 27.07 -33.79
C ASP A 20 -1.08 25.88 -32.82
N GLY A 21 -2.27 25.51 -32.30
CA GLY A 21 -2.44 24.41 -31.36
C GLY A 21 -2.33 24.83 -29.91
N THR A 22 -1.95 26.08 -29.59
CA THR A 22 -1.76 26.57 -28.24
C THR A 22 -2.86 27.55 -27.80
N TYR A 23 -2.90 27.79 -26.49
CA TYR A 23 -3.77 28.77 -25.84
C TYR A 23 -2.91 29.77 -25.06
N ASP A 24 -3.39 31.00 -24.89
CA ASP A 24 -2.78 32.00 -24.04
C ASP A 24 -3.11 31.75 -22.53
N ALA A 25 -2.55 32.59 -21.66
CA ALA A 25 -2.77 32.50 -20.19
C ALA A 25 -4.25 32.66 -19.80
N ASP A 26 -5.07 33.27 -20.64
CA ASP A 26 -6.51 33.47 -20.43
C ASP A 26 -7.36 32.33 -21.05
N GLY A 27 -6.72 31.26 -21.57
CA GLY A 27 -7.41 30.15 -22.22
C GLY A 27 -7.95 30.44 -23.62
N ARG A 28 -7.55 31.55 -24.26
CA ARG A 28 -7.94 31.88 -25.63
C ARG A 28 -6.99 31.25 -26.63
N LYS A 29 -7.51 30.81 -27.80
CA LYS A 29 -6.71 30.21 -28.88
C LYS A 29 -5.64 31.18 -29.38
N HIS A 30 -4.36 30.83 -29.17
CA HIS A 30 -3.26 31.58 -29.74
C HIS A 30 -3.26 31.42 -31.27
N ARG A 31 -3.16 32.53 -32.02
CA ARG A 31 -3.21 32.53 -33.49
C ARG A 31 -1.91 33.08 -34.05
N LYS A 32 -1.21 32.24 -34.80
CA LYS A 32 0.00 32.60 -35.52
C LYS A 32 -0.35 33.19 -36.87
N GLN A 33 0.23 34.34 -37.24
CA GLN A 33 0.11 34.92 -38.58
C GLN A 33 1.01 34.17 -39.57
N LEU A 34 0.41 33.53 -40.56
CA LEU A 34 1.13 32.96 -41.70
C LEU A 34 1.06 33.89 -42.88
N THR A 35 2.20 34.02 -43.61
CA THR A 35 2.30 34.90 -44.77
C THR A 35 2.97 34.17 -45.94
N SER A 36 2.62 34.59 -47.18
CA SER A 36 3.30 34.19 -48.42
C SER A 36 3.40 35.33 -49.39
N ARG A 37 4.58 35.55 -49.94
CA ARG A 37 4.84 36.49 -51.05
C ARG A 37 4.72 35.82 -52.40
N LYS A 38 4.64 34.47 -52.45
CA LYS A 38 4.59 33.70 -53.71
C LYS A 38 3.18 33.65 -54.31
N SER A 39 2.22 33.11 -53.54
CA SER A 39 0.85 32.97 -53.97
C SER A 39 -0.10 32.61 -52.83
N SER A 40 -1.40 32.72 -53.06
CA SER A 40 -2.41 32.22 -52.12
C SER A 40 -2.35 30.68 -51.96
N ALA A 41 -1.93 29.95 -53.01
CA ALA A 41 -1.77 28.50 -52.96
C ALA A 41 -0.56 28.08 -52.10
N ASP A 42 0.53 28.86 -52.09
CA ASP A 42 1.66 28.63 -51.19
C ASP A 42 1.27 28.88 -49.72
N LEU A 43 0.47 29.92 -49.47
CA LEU A 43 -0.09 30.17 -48.15
C LEU A 43 -0.99 29.02 -47.69
N GLU A 44 -1.78 28.46 -48.58
CA GLU A 44 -2.68 27.34 -48.30
C GLU A 44 -1.87 26.08 -47.89
N LYS A 45 -0.74 25.78 -48.57
CA LYS A 45 0.15 24.71 -48.22
C LYS A 45 0.75 24.90 -46.81
N LYS A 46 1.15 26.12 -46.45
CA LYS A 46 1.66 26.46 -45.11
C LYS A 46 0.57 26.30 -44.03
N VAL A 47 -0.65 26.69 -44.33
CA VAL A 47 -1.81 26.51 -43.44
C VAL A 47 -2.12 25.04 -43.25
N ALA A 48 -2.10 24.23 -44.31
CA ALA A 48 -2.33 22.79 -44.25
C ALA A 48 -1.22 22.07 -43.45
N ALA A 49 0.04 22.46 -43.66
CA ALA A 49 1.16 21.91 -42.90
C ALA A 49 1.04 22.23 -41.43
N LEU A 50 0.72 23.46 -41.03
CA LEU A 50 0.52 23.81 -39.62
C LEU A 50 -0.67 23.07 -39.00
N LYS A 51 -1.78 22.95 -39.74
CA LYS A 51 -2.95 22.20 -39.26
C LYS A 51 -2.62 20.73 -39.05
N LYS A 52 -1.90 20.11 -39.98
CA LYS A 52 -1.43 18.72 -39.85
C LYS A 52 -0.50 18.56 -38.66
N GLU A 53 0.44 19.49 -38.43
CA GLU A 53 1.31 19.51 -37.25
C GLU A 53 0.52 19.62 -35.96
N VAL A 54 -0.54 20.44 -35.90
CA VAL A 54 -1.44 20.58 -34.76
C VAL A 54 -2.26 19.30 -34.53
N GLU A 55 -2.71 18.63 -35.61
CA GLU A 55 -3.43 17.34 -35.51
C GLU A 55 -2.51 16.21 -35.03
N GLU A 56 -1.26 16.15 -35.51
CA GLU A 56 -0.28 15.14 -35.14
C GLU A 56 0.24 15.32 -33.71
N LYS A 57 0.42 16.57 -33.27
CA LYS A 57 0.87 16.88 -31.87
C LYS A 57 -0.27 16.89 -30.86
N GLY A 58 -1.51 16.81 -31.30
CA GLY A 58 -2.70 17.09 -30.51
C GLY A 58 -2.85 18.57 -30.18
N ALA A 59 -4.09 19.03 -30.02
CA ALA A 59 -4.35 20.40 -29.54
C ALA A 59 -3.79 20.50 -28.11
N ALA A 60 -2.81 21.36 -27.92
CA ALA A 60 -2.33 21.67 -26.58
C ALA A 60 -3.49 22.35 -25.82
N THR A 61 -4.15 21.60 -24.94
CA THR A 61 -5.02 22.19 -23.93
C THR A 61 -4.18 23.16 -23.11
N PRO A 62 -4.76 24.28 -22.58
CA PRO A 62 -3.96 25.17 -21.73
C PRO A 62 -3.28 24.33 -20.67
N LEU A 63 -1.93 24.33 -20.69
CA LEU A 63 -1.14 23.62 -19.72
C LEU A 63 -1.54 24.12 -18.34
N SER A 64 -1.87 23.23 -17.45
CA SER A 64 -2.35 23.60 -16.12
C SER A 64 -1.21 24.23 -15.32
N ASN A 65 -1.38 25.47 -14.91
CA ASN A 65 -0.49 26.15 -13.95
C ASN A 65 -0.74 25.71 -12.50
N THR A 66 -1.60 24.71 -12.30
CA THR A 66 -1.89 24.19 -10.95
C THR A 66 -0.63 23.63 -10.32
N PRO A 67 -0.24 24.06 -9.12
CA PRO A 67 0.88 23.49 -8.38
C PRO A 67 0.72 21.98 -8.19
N PHE A 68 1.83 21.24 -8.29
CA PHE A 68 1.83 19.78 -8.27
C PHE A 68 1.12 19.20 -7.04
N LEU A 69 1.35 19.77 -5.85
CA LEU A 69 0.75 19.27 -4.61
C LEU A 69 -0.78 19.45 -4.60
N ILE A 70 -1.27 20.57 -5.09
CA ILE A 70 -2.72 20.82 -5.21
C ILE A 70 -3.33 19.83 -6.20
N TYR A 71 -2.69 19.63 -7.35
CA TYR A 71 -3.11 18.68 -8.36
C TYR A 71 -3.09 17.22 -7.84
N ALA A 72 -2.06 16.84 -7.09
CA ALA A 72 -1.94 15.52 -6.49
C ALA A 72 -3.03 15.24 -5.43
N ARG A 73 -3.44 16.26 -4.67
CA ARG A 73 -4.57 16.18 -3.73
C ARG A 73 -5.91 15.99 -4.46
N GLU A 74 -6.13 16.75 -5.50
CA GLU A 74 -7.33 16.60 -6.36
C GLU A 74 -7.39 15.19 -6.98
N TRP A 75 -6.28 14.72 -7.56
CA TRP A 75 -6.16 13.36 -8.06
C TRP A 75 -6.50 12.31 -6.98
N LEU A 76 -6.03 12.51 -5.74
CA LEU A 76 -6.29 11.60 -4.63
C LEU A 76 -7.80 11.51 -4.32
N GLU A 77 -8.48 12.65 -4.25
CA GLU A 77 -9.91 12.69 -3.93
C GLU A 77 -10.77 12.11 -5.07
N ILE A 78 -10.43 12.40 -6.33
CA ILE A 78 -11.20 11.91 -7.49
C ILE A 78 -10.85 10.46 -7.81
N SER A 79 -9.56 10.15 -8.03
CA SER A 79 -9.14 8.85 -8.58
C SER A 79 -9.04 7.75 -7.54
N LYS A 80 -9.01 8.08 -6.24
CA LYS A 80 -8.88 7.12 -5.14
C LYS A 80 -10.09 7.08 -4.22
N ALA A 81 -11.15 7.80 -4.52
CA ALA A 81 -12.39 7.83 -3.73
C ALA A 81 -12.94 6.41 -3.44
N SER A 82 -12.95 5.54 -4.45
CA SER A 82 -13.48 4.17 -4.35
C SER A 82 -12.50 3.15 -3.74
N LYS A 83 -11.27 3.56 -3.39
CA LYS A 83 -10.28 2.63 -2.82
C LYS A 83 -10.49 2.44 -1.33
N GLU A 84 -10.11 1.25 -0.83
CA GLU A 84 -10.09 0.95 0.59
C GLU A 84 -9.32 1.99 1.40
N LEU A 85 -9.79 2.27 2.63
CA LEU A 85 -9.28 3.31 3.51
C LEU A 85 -7.74 3.23 3.69
N ASN A 86 -7.19 2.04 3.95
CA ASN A 86 -5.75 1.85 4.10
C ASN A 86 -4.96 2.20 2.84
N THR A 87 -5.53 1.91 1.66
CA THR A 87 -4.91 2.27 0.37
C THR A 87 -4.95 3.78 0.17
N ARG A 88 -6.09 4.42 0.47
CA ARG A 88 -6.20 5.90 0.41
C ARG A 88 -5.22 6.57 1.37
N ASN A 89 -5.10 6.07 2.59
CA ASN A 89 -4.17 6.58 3.60
C ASN A 89 -2.71 6.41 3.17
N MET A 90 -2.36 5.31 2.49
CA MET A 90 -1.03 5.13 1.91
C MET A 90 -0.73 6.20 0.86
N TYR A 91 -1.63 6.42 -0.11
CA TYR A 91 -1.44 7.46 -1.12
C TYR A 91 -1.39 8.87 -0.51
N ARG A 92 -2.30 9.18 0.43
CA ARG A 92 -2.31 10.46 1.16
C ARG A 92 -0.97 10.70 1.86
N ARG A 93 -0.45 9.69 2.56
CA ARG A 93 0.86 9.80 3.22
C ARG A 93 1.98 10.08 2.22
N ILE A 94 1.98 9.45 1.06
CA ILE A 94 2.99 9.69 0.02
C ILE A 94 2.88 11.12 -0.48
N VAL A 95 1.69 11.58 -0.83
CA VAL A 95 1.45 12.94 -1.34
C VAL A 95 1.88 14.01 -0.33
N GLU A 96 1.43 13.89 0.93
CA GLU A 96 1.66 14.93 1.93
C GLU A 96 3.10 14.92 2.47
N LYS A 97 3.75 13.77 2.56
CA LYS A 97 5.05 13.67 3.21
C LYS A 97 6.23 13.83 2.25
N TYR A 98 6.11 13.35 1.00
CA TYR A 98 7.29 13.20 0.15
C TYR A 98 7.30 14.13 -1.07
N PHE A 99 6.18 14.74 -1.45
CA PHE A 99 6.14 15.64 -2.60
C PHE A 99 6.37 17.12 -2.25
N GLY A 100 6.74 17.43 -0.99
CA GLY A 100 7.09 18.78 -0.57
C GLY A 100 8.11 19.49 -1.49
N PRO A 101 9.23 18.84 -1.90
CA PRO A 101 10.24 19.48 -2.75
C PRO A 101 9.75 19.96 -4.13
N ILE A 102 8.65 19.42 -4.61
CA ILE A 102 8.05 19.75 -5.91
C ILE A 102 6.64 20.35 -5.77
N ALA A 103 6.25 20.70 -4.55
CA ALA A 103 4.87 21.09 -4.22
C ALA A 103 4.34 22.24 -5.09
N ASP A 104 5.17 23.27 -5.28
CA ASP A 104 4.78 24.52 -5.93
C ASP A 104 5.07 24.56 -7.42
N ILE A 105 5.72 23.53 -7.97
CA ILE A 105 6.00 23.44 -9.41
C ILE A 105 4.71 23.18 -10.15
N PRO A 106 4.37 23.97 -11.19
CA PRO A 106 3.20 23.71 -12.03
C PRO A 106 3.25 22.30 -12.61
N ILE A 107 2.10 21.61 -12.64
CA ILE A 107 2.03 20.22 -13.16
C ILE A 107 2.58 20.11 -14.58
N SER A 108 2.40 21.12 -15.40
CA SER A 108 2.93 21.23 -16.78
C SER A 108 4.45 21.40 -16.86
N GLU A 109 5.08 21.86 -15.78
CA GLU A 109 6.53 22.11 -15.70
C GLU A 109 7.29 20.99 -15.01
N ILE A 110 6.59 19.94 -14.58
CA ILE A 110 7.24 18.76 -14.00
C ILE A 110 8.15 18.10 -15.03
N ARG A 111 9.36 17.73 -14.59
CA ARG A 111 10.40 17.09 -15.40
C ARG A 111 10.95 15.87 -14.67
N HIS A 112 11.66 15.02 -15.44
CA HIS A 112 12.39 13.86 -14.93
C HIS A 112 13.25 14.18 -13.70
N SER A 113 14.02 15.27 -13.75
CA SER A 113 14.92 15.68 -12.66
C SER A 113 14.18 15.93 -11.33
N HIS A 114 12.97 16.49 -11.40
CA HIS A 114 12.14 16.71 -10.22
C HIS A 114 11.70 15.39 -9.59
N PHE A 115 11.33 14.41 -10.41
CA PHE A 115 10.99 13.07 -9.93
C PHE A 115 12.19 12.35 -9.32
N GLN A 116 13.33 12.37 -10.01
CA GLN A 116 14.56 11.75 -9.51
C GLN A 116 15.02 12.37 -8.19
N ALA A 117 14.89 13.69 -8.02
CA ALA A 117 15.22 14.37 -6.77
C ALA A 117 14.37 13.88 -5.60
N VAL A 118 13.06 13.68 -5.79
CA VAL A 118 12.17 13.12 -4.77
C VAL A 118 12.57 11.68 -4.40
N ILE A 119 12.96 10.86 -5.37
CA ILE A 119 13.45 9.50 -5.12
C ILE A 119 14.77 9.52 -4.35
N ASN A 120 15.74 10.36 -4.78
CA ASN A 120 17.05 10.46 -4.14
C ASN A 120 16.97 10.89 -2.68
N ALA A 121 16.02 11.76 -2.33
CA ALA A 121 15.76 12.15 -0.95
C ALA A 121 15.34 10.98 -0.02
N GLN A 122 14.98 9.84 -0.57
CA GLN A 122 14.53 8.66 0.17
C GLN A 122 15.32 7.39 -0.21
N ILE A 123 16.51 7.53 -0.77
CA ILE A 123 17.31 6.42 -1.35
C ILE A 123 17.59 5.30 -0.35
N GLU A 124 17.78 5.64 0.93
CA GLU A 124 17.98 4.68 2.03
C GLU A 124 16.74 3.84 2.35
N HIS A 125 15.60 4.16 1.74
CA HIS A 125 14.33 3.50 1.97
C HIS A 125 13.73 2.93 0.67
N PRO A 126 14.28 1.85 0.10
CA PRO A 126 13.90 1.34 -1.23
C PRO A 126 12.40 1.06 -1.38
N ARG A 127 11.75 0.53 -0.34
CA ARG A 127 10.29 0.28 -0.36
C ARG A 127 9.49 1.58 -0.46
N THR A 128 9.93 2.62 0.23
CA THR A 128 9.32 3.95 0.15
C THR A 128 9.51 4.55 -1.24
N CYS A 129 10.70 4.43 -1.83
CA CYS A 129 10.97 4.87 -3.21
C CYS A 129 10.02 4.20 -4.21
N GLN A 130 9.76 2.90 -4.09
CA GLN A 130 8.80 2.20 -4.94
C GLN A 130 7.37 2.75 -4.78
N GLN A 131 6.94 3.05 -3.56
CA GLN A 131 5.61 3.63 -3.30
C GLN A 131 5.49 5.05 -3.85
N ILE A 132 6.54 5.86 -3.69
CA ILE A 132 6.63 7.21 -4.28
C ILE A 132 6.53 7.12 -5.80
N ALA A 133 7.34 6.26 -6.41
CA ALA A 133 7.34 6.08 -7.86
C ALA A 133 5.99 5.61 -8.40
N LEU A 134 5.36 4.64 -7.74
CA LEU A 134 4.02 4.16 -8.10
C LEU A 134 3.00 5.31 -8.06
N THR A 135 3.04 6.12 -6.99
CA THR A 135 2.10 7.22 -6.80
C THR A 135 2.32 8.33 -7.82
N PHE A 136 3.57 8.75 -8.00
CA PHE A 136 3.95 9.78 -8.96
C PHE A 136 3.57 9.38 -10.40
N LYS A 137 3.91 8.16 -10.82
CA LYS A 137 3.54 7.64 -12.16
C LYS A 137 2.03 7.68 -12.40
N GLN A 138 1.22 7.42 -11.37
CA GLN A 138 -0.23 7.50 -11.52
C GLN A 138 -0.73 8.94 -11.66
N ILE A 139 -0.15 9.90 -10.91
CA ILE A 139 -0.51 11.32 -10.99
C ILE A 139 -0.15 11.86 -12.38
N ILE A 140 1.06 11.61 -12.88
CA ILE A 140 1.50 12.07 -14.21
C ILE A 140 0.63 11.48 -15.31
N ARG A 141 0.31 10.19 -15.27
CA ARG A 141 -0.59 9.56 -16.24
C ARG A 141 -2.01 10.12 -16.17
N TYR A 142 -2.47 10.49 -14.97
CA TYR A 142 -3.76 11.17 -14.83
C TYR A 142 -3.73 12.56 -15.41
N ALA A 143 -2.65 13.30 -15.19
CA ALA A 143 -2.45 14.63 -15.79
C ALA A 143 -2.43 14.59 -17.33
N ALA A 144 -1.78 13.59 -17.92
CA ALA A 144 -1.77 13.39 -19.35
C ALA A 144 -3.16 13.07 -19.93
N ARG A 145 -3.93 12.21 -19.25
CA ARG A 145 -5.32 11.90 -19.66
C ARG A 145 -6.25 13.10 -19.61
N ASN A 146 -5.98 14.04 -18.71
CA ASN A 146 -6.73 15.30 -18.59
C ASN A 146 -6.09 16.43 -19.43
N HIS A 147 -5.14 16.12 -20.28
CA HIS A 147 -4.46 17.05 -21.17
C HIS A 147 -3.70 18.19 -20.46
N HIS A 148 -3.31 18.02 -19.20
CA HIS A 148 -2.48 18.96 -18.46
C HIS A 148 -0.98 18.79 -18.72
N ILE A 149 -0.58 17.64 -19.24
CA ILE A 149 0.77 17.29 -19.71
C ILE A 149 0.61 16.68 -21.11
N SER A 150 1.54 16.97 -22.01
CA SER A 150 1.58 16.32 -23.32
C SER A 150 1.81 14.80 -23.19
N ALA A 151 1.16 14.00 -24.02
CA ALA A 151 1.36 12.55 -24.03
C ALA A 151 2.83 12.17 -24.33
N GLY A 152 3.54 12.96 -25.14
CA GLY A 152 4.98 12.78 -25.43
C GLY A 152 5.87 13.01 -24.19
N ASP A 153 5.52 13.99 -23.35
CA ASP A 153 6.30 14.32 -22.16
C ASP A 153 6.20 13.24 -21.06
N VAL A 154 5.19 12.36 -21.11
CA VAL A 154 5.00 11.31 -20.09
C VAL A 154 6.19 10.35 -20.03
N SER A 155 6.67 9.91 -21.18
CA SER A 155 7.87 9.04 -21.25
C SER A 155 9.09 9.77 -20.76
N ASP A 156 9.30 11.01 -21.21
CA ASP A 156 10.47 11.82 -20.80
C ASP A 156 10.51 12.08 -19.28
N ILE A 157 9.35 12.14 -18.63
CA ILE A 157 9.25 12.34 -17.17
C ILE A 157 9.43 11.02 -16.41
N LEU A 158 8.92 9.91 -16.94
CA LEU A 158 8.77 8.66 -16.18
C LEU A 158 9.80 7.59 -16.47
N ASP A 159 10.47 7.65 -17.63
CA ASP A 159 11.42 6.63 -18.05
C ASP A 159 12.79 6.88 -17.37
N ASP A 160 13.61 5.85 -17.28
CA ASP A 160 14.96 5.84 -16.73
C ASP A 160 15.12 6.39 -15.29
N ILE A 161 14.05 6.45 -14.52
CA ILE A 161 14.13 6.81 -13.09
C ILE A 161 14.86 5.72 -12.33
N ASN A 162 15.97 6.10 -11.70
CA ASN A 162 16.75 5.20 -10.87
C ASN A 162 16.05 4.96 -9.52
N ILE A 163 15.37 3.82 -9.42
CA ILE A 163 14.67 3.40 -8.19
C ILE A 163 15.50 2.29 -7.55
N PRO A 164 15.93 2.45 -6.27
CA PRO A 164 16.71 1.43 -5.59
C PRO A 164 15.92 0.10 -5.50
N LYS A 165 16.63 -1.01 -5.72
CA LYS A 165 16.03 -2.35 -5.67
C LYS A 165 15.61 -2.68 -4.23
N TYR A 166 14.34 -2.95 -4.03
CA TYR A 166 13.81 -3.45 -2.77
C TYR A 166 13.89 -4.97 -2.73
N LYS A 167 14.70 -5.50 -1.82
CA LYS A 167 14.67 -6.92 -1.47
C LYS A 167 13.65 -7.11 -0.36
N LYS A 168 12.58 -7.87 -0.64
CA LYS A 168 11.59 -8.23 0.38
C LYS A 168 12.30 -9.04 1.48
N PRO A 169 12.27 -8.60 2.76
CA PRO A 169 12.87 -9.39 3.82
C PRO A 169 12.18 -10.75 3.89
N GLN A 170 12.99 -11.80 4.05
CA GLN A 170 12.48 -13.14 4.27
C GLN A 170 11.70 -13.16 5.58
N LYS A 171 10.49 -13.68 5.55
CA LYS A 171 9.69 -13.88 6.74
C LYS A 171 10.20 -15.14 7.43
N ARG A 172 10.69 -15.01 8.65
CA ARG A 172 11.07 -16.14 9.49
C ARG A 172 9.91 -16.59 10.38
N GLY A 173 9.89 -17.85 10.75
CA GLY A 173 9.11 -18.33 11.87
C GLY A 173 9.61 -17.76 13.20
N LEU A 174 8.92 -18.08 14.29
CA LEU A 174 9.39 -17.75 15.64
C LEU A 174 10.58 -18.63 16.00
N ASN A 175 11.58 -18.02 16.63
CA ASN A 175 12.71 -18.79 17.20
C ASN A 175 12.32 -19.44 18.55
N ALA A 176 13.20 -20.30 19.07
CA ALA A 176 12.95 -21.02 20.33
C ALA A 176 12.73 -20.07 21.52
N VAL A 177 13.52 -18.99 21.60
CA VAL A 177 13.41 -17.99 22.69
C VAL A 177 12.06 -17.29 22.66
N GLU A 178 11.58 -16.93 21.48
CA GLU A 178 10.28 -16.28 21.30
C GLU A 178 9.12 -17.22 21.67
N LYS A 179 9.19 -18.48 21.24
CA LYS A 179 8.18 -19.51 21.57
C LYS A 179 8.13 -19.76 23.08
N GLU A 180 9.28 -19.96 23.71
CA GLU A 180 9.39 -20.17 25.15
C GLU A 180 8.89 -18.96 25.95
N ALA A 181 9.23 -17.75 25.52
CA ALA A 181 8.75 -16.51 26.14
C ALA A 181 7.23 -16.36 26.05
N ILE A 182 6.62 -16.73 24.92
CA ILE A 182 5.15 -16.70 24.74
C ILE A 182 4.45 -17.61 25.76
N GLU A 183 5.04 -18.76 26.05
CA GLU A 183 4.50 -19.73 27.02
C GLU A 183 4.70 -19.27 28.48
N LYS A 184 5.89 -18.77 28.81
CA LYS A 184 6.30 -18.44 30.19
C LYS A 184 5.94 -17.03 30.66
N ALA A 185 5.67 -16.07 29.75
CA ALA A 185 5.45 -14.68 30.15
C ALA A 185 4.28 -14.52 31.10
N GLU A 186 4.47 -13.75 32.15
CA GLU A 186 3.37 -13.32 33.02
C GLU A 186 2.62 -12.17 32.41
N LEU A 187 1.38 -12.42 32.04
CA LEU A 187 0.49 -11.47 31.38
C LEU A 187 -0.84 -11.39 32.12
N ASP A 188 -1.41 -10.20 32.20
CA ASP A 188 -2.80 -10.08 32.63
C ASP A 188 -3.76 -10.84 31.69
N PRO A 189 -4.95 -11.23 32.15
CA PRO A 189 -5.87 -12.07 31.37
C PRO A 189 -6.20 -11.51 29.97
N ARG A 190 -6.33 -10.20 29.83
CA ARG A 190 -6.62 -9.53 28.54
C ARG A 190 -5.48 -9.72 27.54
N LYS A 191 -4.24 -9.44 27.99
CA LYS A 191 -3.06 -9.57 27.15
C LYS A 191 -2.78 -11.04 26.82
N ARG A 192 -2.98 -11.95 27.79
CA ARG A 192 -2.85 -13.39 27.59
C ARG A 192 -3.83 -13.89 26.54
N ALA A 193 -5.11 -13.56 26.64
CA ALA A 193 -6.12 -13.95 25.66
C ALA A 193 -5.83 -13.39 24.26
N PHE A 194 -5.43 -12.10 24.17
CA PHE A 194 -5.07 -11.49 22.90
C PHE A 194 -3.88 -12.19 22.22
N LEU A 195 -2.81 -12.42 22.98
CA LEU A 195 -1.62 -13.10 22.48
C LEU A 195 -1.94 -14.54 22.04
N SER A 196 -2.75 -15.26 22.85
CA SER A 196 -3.16 -16.63 22.56
C SER A 196 -4.01 -16.74 21.30
N ILE A 197 -4.94 -15.82 21.06
CA ILE A 197 -5.73 -15.76 19.82
C ILE A 197 -4.82 -15.56 18.60
N LEU A 198 -3.84 -14.67 18.67
CA LEU A 198 -2.91 -14.46 17.57
C LEU A 198 -2.02 -15.68 17.33
N TYR A 199 -1.54 -16.31 18.39
CA TYR A 199 -0.56 -17.39 18.31
C TYR A 199 -1.21 -18.74 17.94
N TYR A 200 -2.33 -19.10 18.57
CA TYR A 200 -2.98 -20.40 18.41
C TYR A 200 -4.09 -20.43 17.36
N CYS A 201 -4.65 -19.28 17.00
CA CYS A 201 -5.71 -19.19 15.99
C CYS A 201 -5.26 -18.45 14.72
N GLY A 202 -4.08 -17.85 14.71
CA GLY A 202 -3.47 -17.24 13.54
C GLY A 202 -4.22 -16.01 12.98
N LEU A 203 -5.02 -15.31 13.78
CA LEU A 203 -5.78 -14.15 13.33
C LEU A 203 -4.86 -12.97 12.95
N ARG A 204 -5.34 -12.15 12.02
CA ARG A 204 -4.73 -10.82 11.82
C ARG A 204 -5.03 -9.94 13.03
N ARG A 205 -4.11 -9.02 13.37
CA ARG A 205 -4.33 -8.02 14.42
C ARG A 205 -5.70 -7.35 14.34
N SER A 206 -6.07 -6.90 13.15
CA SER A 206 -7.31 -6.19 12.89
C SER A 206 -8.56 -7.05 13.06
N GLU A 207 -8.46 -8.35 12.81
CA GLU A 207 -9.51 -9.34 13.05
C GLU A 207 -9.66 -9.59 14.55
N ALA A 208 -8.55 -9.86 15.25
CA ALA A 208 -8.57 -10.10 16.69
C ALA A 208 -9.12 -8.92 17.49
N MET A 209 -8.82 -7.70 17.09
CA MET A 209 -9.35 -6.49 17.72
C MET A 209 -10.85 -6.29 17.51
N ALA A 210 -11.44 -6.89 16.46
CA ALA A 210 -12.84 -6.76 16.10
C ALA A 210 -13.74 -7.85 16.71
N LEU A 211 -13.17 -8.83 17.42
CA LEU A 211 -13.93 -9.93 18.01
C LEU A 211 -14.89 -9.44 19.09
N THR A 212 -16.09 -10.00 19.04
CA THR A 212 -17.14 -9.87 20.06
C THR A 212 -17.32 -11.21 20.79
N VAL A 213 -17.95 -11.21 21.94
CA VAL A 213 -18.23 -12.45 22.69
C VAL A 213 -19.07 -13.44 21.89
N ASP A 214 -19.96 -12.97 21.02
CA ASP A 214 -20.81 -13.79 20.16
C ASP A 214 -20.06 -14.47 19.01
N ASP A 215 -18.83 -14.08 18.75
CA ASP A 215 -17.99 -14.73 17.74
C ASP A 215 -17.40 -16.06 18.23
N PHE A 216 -17.58 -16.44 19.51
CA PHE A 216 -17.01 -17.66 20.12
C PHE A 216 -18.07 -18.74 20.37
N ASP A 217 -17.83 -19.94 19.90
CA ASP A 217 -18.55 -21.14 20.28
C ASP A 217 -17.67 -21.96 21.26
N TRP A 218 -18.17 -22.18 22.48
CA TRP A 218 -17.47 -22.94 23.51
C TRP A 218 -17.93 -24.40 23.62
N ASN A 219 -19.02 -24.78 22.91
CA ASN A 219 -19.45 -26.17 22.83
C ASN A 219 -18.59 -26.96 21.82
N ALA A 220 -18.30 -26.30 20.69
CA ALA A 220 -17.27 -26.75 19.73
C ALA A 220 -16.20 -25.66 19.64
N PRO A 221 -15.16 -25.67 20.53
CA PRO A 221 -14.25 -24.55 20.70
C PRO A 221 -13.74 -23.97 19.39
N SER A 222 -14.31 -22.82 19.01
CA SER A 222 -14.03 -22.15 17.75
C SER A 222 -14.35 -20.66 17.82
N LEU A 223 -13.82 -19.89 16.89
CA LEU A 223 -14.15 -18.48 16.73
C LEU A 223 -14.45 -18.15 15.28
N SER A 224 -15.41 -17.24 15.08
CA SER A 224 -15.82 -16.76 13.77
C SER A 224 -15.16 -15.42 13.47
N VAL A 225 -14.57 -15.32 12.28
CA VAL A 225 -13.98 -14.07 11.79
C VAL A 225 -14.90 -13.49 10.73
N SER A 226 -15.54 -12.37 11.03
CA SER A 226 -16.51 -11.70 10.15
C SER A 226 -16.26 -10.21 10.02
N LYS A 227 -15.42 -9.65 10.89
CA LYS A 227 -15.21 -8.21 11.05
C LYS A 227 -13.71 -7.88 11.16
N VAL A 228 -13.35 -6.66 10.80
CA VAL A 228 -12.00 -6.11 10.97
C VAL A 228 -12.07 -4.66 11.43
N ILE A 229 -11.08 -4.25 12.23
CA ILE A 229 -10.86 -2.84 12.54
C ILE A 229 -9.81 -2.29 11.59
N VAL A 230 -10.14 -1.19 10.91
CA VAL A 230 -9.21 -0.35 10.17
C VAL A 230 -9.09 1.01 10.86
N PHE A 231 -8.01 1.74 10.62
CA PHE A 231 -7.80 3.03 11.28
C PHE A 231 -7.81 4.17 10.27
N ASP A 232 -8.59 5.20 10.56
CA ASP A 232 -8.39 6.53 9.98
C ASP A 232 -7.63 7.38 11.00
N LYS A 233 -6.32 7.55 10.75
CA LYS A 233 -5.36 8.06 11.74
C LYS A 233 -5.39 7.19 13.00
N ASN A 234 -5.91 7.69 14.13
CA ASN A 234 -6.03 6.94 15.39
C ASN A 234 -7.46 6.43 15.65
N THR A 235 -8.43 6.85 14.84
CA THR A 235 -9.83 6.49 15.00
C THR A 235 -10.09 5.10 14.43
N PRO A 236 -10.59 4.16 15.23
CA PRO A 236 -10.96 2.84 14.74
C PRO A 236 -12.26 2.91 13.95
N VAL A 237 -12.30 2.18 12.84
CA VAL A 237 -13.50 2.01 12.00
C VAL A 237 -13.74 0.52 11.85
N LEU A 238 -14.89 0.06 12.30
CA LEU A 238 -15.34 -1.32 12.11
C LEU A 238 -15.77 -1.52 10.67
N LYS A 239 -15.30 -2.59 10.05
CA LYS A 239 -15.74 -3.04 8.73
C LYS A 239 -16.08 -4.51 8.79
N GLU A 240 -17.12 -4.89 8.09
CA GLU A 240 -17.33 -6.29 7.76
C GLU A 240 -16.23 -6.78 6.83
N CYS A 241 -15.83 -8.03 6.98
CA CYS A 241 -14.94 -8.66 6.03
C CYS A 241 -15.58 -8.65 4.64
N PRO A 242 -14.81 -8.44 3.56
CA PRO A 242 -15.35 -8.56 2.21
C PRO A 242 -16.05 -9.90 2.04
N LYS A 243 -17.22 -9.89 1.39
CA LYS A 243 -18.03 -11.10 1.11
C LYS A 243 -17.37 -12.14 0.20
N SER A 244 -16.06 -12.03 -0.07
CA SER A 244 -15.32 -13.13 -0.68
C SER A 244 -15.29 -14.29 0.31
N ASP A 245 -15.41 -15.54 -0.19
CA ASP A 245 -15.34 -16.79 0.59
C ASP A 245 -14.12 -16.90 1.54
N ARG A 246 -13.18 -15.99 1.45
CA ARG A 246 -11.96 -15.89 2.25
C ARG A 246 -12.10 -14.95 3.46
N GLY A 247 -13.08 -14.04 3.45
CA GLY A 247 -13.29 -13.06 4.53
C GLY A 247 -13.98 -13.65 5.75
N PHE A 248 -15.00 -14.47 5.52
CA PHE A 248 -15.77 -15.15 6.56
C PHE A 248 -15.21 -16.55 6.77
N ARG A 249 -14.80 -16.85 7.99
CA ARG A 249 -14.28 -18.16 8.33
C ARG A 249 -14.46 -18.46 9.82
N THR A 250 -14.58 -19.75 10.14
CA THR A 250 -14.50 -20.25 11.49
C THR A 250 -13.15 -20.91 11.71
N VAL A 251 -12.48 -20.57 12.80
CA VAL A 251 -11.16 -21.07 13.19
C VAL A 251 -11.32 -21.89 14.47
N PRO A 252 -10.97 -23.18 14.48
CA PRO A 252 -10.95 -23.99 15.70
C PRO A 252 -9.96 -23.42 16.72
N ILE A 253 -10.34 -23.48 18.00
CA ILE A 253 -9.48 -23.10 19.11
C ILE A 253 -8.88 -24.40 19.69
N PRO A 254 -7.56 -24.60 19.66
CA PRO A 254 -6.93 -25.78 20.26
C PRO A 254 -7.19 -25.84 21.76
N GLU A 255 -7.36 -27.05 22.33
CA GLU A 255 -7.69 -27.27 23.75
C GLU A 255 -6.79 -26.48 24.70
N ARG A 256 -5.46 -26.50 24.47
CA ARG A 256 -4.50 -25.73 25.28
C ARG A 256 -4.71 -24.22 25.24
N ALA A 257 -5.41 -23.69 24.24
CA ALA A 257 -5.72 -22.27 24.12
C ALA A 257 -7.07 -21.90 24.78
N VAL A 258 -7.96 -22.86 24.94
CA VAL A 258 -9.28 -22.63 25.56
C VAL A 258 -9.12 -22.05 26.96
N ASP A 259 -8.28 -22.65 27.79
CA ASP A 259 -8.07 -22.21 29.18
C ASP A 259 -7.41 -20.83 29.28
N LEU A 260 -6.70 -20.40 28.23
CA LEU A 260 -6.05 -19.09 28.15
C LEU A 260 -6.97 -18.00 27.62
N ILE A 261 -8.03 -18.36 26.89
CA ILE A 261 -8.91 -17.42 26.19
C ILE A 261 -10.28 -17.32 26.84
N LYS A 262 -10.93 -18.47 27.13
CA LYS A 262 -12.30 -18.56 27.61
C LYS A 262 -12.57 -17.74 28.88
N PRO A 263 -11.76 -17.82 29.95
CA PRO A 263 -12.04 -17.09 31.19
C PRO A 263 -12.13 -15.58 31.01
N PHE A 264 -11.29 -15.03 30.12
CA PHE A 264 -11.32 -13.60 29.82
C PHE A 264 -12.49 -13.23 28.93
N VAL A 265 -12.75 -13.99 27.86
CA VAL A 265 -13.83 -13.70 26.88
C VAL A 265 -15.20 -13.77 27.54
N THR A 266 -15.47 -14.79 28.32
CA THR A 266 -16.79 -14.99 28.99
C THR A 266 -17.10 -13.93 30.06
N ALA A 267 -16.09 -13.21 30.54
CA ALA A 267 -16.26 -12.09 31.46
C ALA A 267 -16.49 -10.74 30.75
N GLN A 268 -16.54 -10.72 29.41
CA GLN A 268 -16.77 -9.52 28.62
C GLN A 268 -18.21 -9.45 28.12
N GLU A 269 -18.59 -8.26 27.64
CA GLU A 269 -19.81 -8.00 26.88
C GLU A 269 -19.46 -7.20 25.62
N GLY A 270 -20.08 -7.50 24.49
CA GLY A 270 -19.81 -6.83 23.23
C GLY A 270 -18.40 -7.12 22.70
N PHE A 271 -17.60 -6.10 22.46
CA PHE A 271 -16.21 -6.28 21.99
C PHE A 271 -15.31 -6.87 23.07
N VAL A 272 -14.61 -7.97 22.77
CA VAL A 272 -13.68 -8.63 23.69
C VAL A 272 -12.51 -7.71 24.04
N PHE A 273 -11.95 -7.04 23.05
CA PHE A 273 -10.77 -6.15 23.19
C PHE A 273 -11.18 -4.69 22.97
N HIS A 274 -11.98 -4.16 23.87
CA HIS A 274 -12.50 -2.79 23.79
C HIS A 274 -11.49 -1.73 24.29
N GLY A 275 -11.72 -0.46 23.96
CA GLY A 275 -11.10 0.73 24.53
C GLY A 275 -11.72 1.15 25.86
N ARG A 276 -11.68 2.46 26.16
CA ARG A 276 -12.48 3.04 27.24
C ARG A 276 -13.94 2.98 26.86
N ASP A 277 -14.81 2.98 27.85
CA ASP A 277 -16.29 3.01 27.66
C ASP A 277 -16.83 1.88 26.77
N ARG A 278 -16.10 0.75 26.72
CA ARG A 278 -16.40 -0.43 25.89
C ARG A 278 -16.46 -0.17 24.38
N ASP A 279 -15.94 0.96 23.92
CA ASP A 279 -15.79 1.30 22.51
C ASP A 279 -14.67 0.53 21.83
N LEU A 280 -14.58 0.66 20.50
CA LEU A 280 -13.49 0.10 19.71
C LEU A 280 -12.13 0.60 20.20
N MET A 281 -11.15 -0.30 20.28
CA MET A 281 -9.80 0.03 20.68
C MET A 281 -9.10 0.92 19.62
N SER A 282 -8.58 2.08 20.02
CA SER A 282 -7.78 2.95 19.15
C SER A 282 -6.43 2.33 18.82
N GLU A 283 -5.79 2.83 17.74
CA GLU A 283 -4.45 2.34 17.36
C GLU A 283 -3.40 2.62 18.44
N THR A 284 -3.48 3.76 19.12
CA THR A 284 -2.58 4.09 20.24
C THR A 284 -2.78 3.16 21.42
N ALA A 285 -4.04 2.81 21.76
CA ALA A 285 -4.34 1.86 22.84
C ALA A 285 -3.80 0.47 22.51
N PHE A 286 -4.01 0.01 21.27
CA PHE A 286 -3.42 -1.24 20.79
C PHE A 286 -1.89 -1.23 20.90
N ARG A 287 -1.23 -0.16 20.43
CA ARG A 287 0.23 -0.04 20.46
C ARG A 287 0.79 -0.12 21.89
N ARG A 288 0.11 0.52 22.84
CA ARG A 288 0.48 0.43 24.27
C ARG A 288 0.33 -0.98 24.80
N MET A 289 -0.79 -1.65 24.51
CA MET A 289 -1.01 -3.05 24.90
C MET A 289 0.04 -3.96 24.29
N TRP A 290 0.34 -3.84 23.01
CA TRP A 290 1.34 -4.67 22.33
C TRP A 290 2.75 -4.45 22.88
N ASN A 291 3.16 -3.21 23.11
CA ASN A 291 4.45 -2.90 23.73
C ASN A 291 4.57 -3.49 25.12
N SER A 292 3.47 -3.50 25.89
CA SER A 292 3.45 -4.16 27.21
C SER A 292 3.58 -5.68 27.11
N ILE A 293 2.96 -6.32 26.10
CA ILE A 293 3.15 -7.74 25.80
C ILE A 293 4.62 -8.01 25.47
N ILE A 294 5.22 -7.24 24.54
CA ILE A 294 6.62 -7.39 24.14
C ILE A 294 7.56 -7.23 25.35
N LEU A 295 7.27 -6.29 26.26
CA LEU A 295 8.06 -6.13 27.48
C LEU A 295 7.98 -7.38 28.36
N ALA A 296 6.79 -7.93 28.59
CA ALA A 296 6.61 -9.14 29.38
C ALA A 296 7.30 -10.36 28.75
N LEU A 297 7.24 -10.50 27.42
CA LEU A 297 7.96 -11.53 26.69
C LEU A 297 9.49 -11.40 26.87
N ASN A 298 10.01 -10.18 26.81
CA ASN A 298 11.43 -9.94 27.05
C ASN A 298 11.84 -10.26 28.48
N VAL A 299 11.00 -9.95 29.47
CA VAL A 299 11.25 -10.31 30.87
C VAL A 299 11.29 -11.84 31.02
N ALA A 300 10.35 -12.57 30.43
CA ALA A 300 10.35 -14.04 30.43
C ALA A 300 11.58 -14.63 29.72
N ALA A 301 12.13 -13.91 28.73
CA ALA A 301 13.39 -14.26 28.06
C ALA A 301 14.66 -13.78 28.80
N GLY A 302 14.55 -13.36 30.07
CA GLY A 302 15.66 -12.98 30.93
C GLY A 302 16.10 -11.50 30.85
N TYR A 303 15.30 -10.61 30.22
CA TYR A 303 15.58 -9.19 30.24
C TYR A 303 15.17 -8.56 31.59
N ASN A 304 16.08 -7.81 32.19
CA ASN A 304 15.78 -7.05 33.43
C ASN A 304 15.60 -5.57 33.11
N PRO A 305 14.35 -5.03 33.15
CA PRO A 305 14.08 -3.63 32.84
C PRO A 305 14.68 -2.65 33.88
N ASN A 306 14.99 -3.12 35.09
CA ASN A 306 15.49 -2.31 36.21
C ASN A 306 17.01 -2.33 36.34
N ALA A 307 17.74 -3.08 35.51
CA ALA A 307 19.20 -3.15 35.56
C ALA A 307 19.82 -1.78 35.15
N LYS A 308 20.48 -1.11 36.10
CA LYS A 308 21.11 0.21 35.88
C LYS A 308 22.49 0.13 35.22
N LYS A 309 23.27 -0.94 35.42
CA LYS A 309 24.66 -1.05 34.97
C LYS A 309 24.91 -2.07 33.84
N ASP A 310 24.14 -3.14 33.76
CA ASP A 310 24.26 -4.17 32.74
C ASP A 310 22.95 -4.27 31.90
N ARG A 311 22.65 -3.22 31.18
CA ARG A 311 21.48 -3.21 30.31
C ARG A 311 21.75 -4.12 29.11
N LYS A 312 21.50 -5.43 29.29
CA LYS A 312 21.51 -6.38 28.18
C LYS A 312 20.54 -5.91 27.11
N GLU A 313 20.88 -6.13 25.86
CA GLU A 313 19.95 -5.91 24.76
C GLU A 313 18.70 -6.78 24.95
N LYS A 314 17.57 -6.27 24.51
CA LYS A 314 16.32 -7.02 24.56
C LYS A 314 16.41 -8.25 23.65
N PRO A 315 16.20 -9.49 24.17
CA PRO A 315 16.25 -10.69 23.36
C PRO A 315 15.22 -10.72 22.21
N ILE A 316 14.09 -10.04 22.41
CA ILE A 316 12.98 -9.99 21.46
C ILE A 316 12.76 -8.54 21.01
N THR A 317 13.22 -8.18 19.81
CA THR A 317 13.16 -6.81 19.30
C THR A 317 12.15 -6.63 18.15
N GLU A 318 11.95 -7.66 17.34
CA GLU A 318 11.23 -7.55 16.06
C GLU A 318 9.87 -8.27 16.03
N LEU A 319 9.41 -8.84 17.14
CA LEU A 319 8.19 -9.62 17.16
C LEU A 319 6.96 -8.74 16.88
N THR A 320 6.21 -9.10 15.86
CA THR A 320 4.99 -8.42 15.44
C THR A 320 3.79 -9.38 15.45
N PRO A 321 2.55 -8.88 15.54
CA PRO A 321 1.35 -9.72 15.44
C PRO A 321 1.31 -10.56 14.15
N HIS A 322 1.87 -10.03 13.05
CA HIS A 322 1.89 -10.75 11.78
C HIS A 322 2.87 -11.93 11.78
N MET A 323 3.94 -11.86 12.57
CA MET A 323 4.88 -12.98 12.74
C MET A 323 4.24 -14.15 13.49
N LEU A 324 3.36 -13.89 14.47
CA LEU A 324 2.59 -14.94 15.14
C LEU A 324 1.70 -15.70 14.14
N ARG A 325 1.01 -14.97 13.27
CA ARG A 325 0.21 -15.57 12.21
C ARG A 325 1.07 -16.33 11.20
N HIS A 326 2.23 -15.81 10.83
CA HIS A 326 3.18 -16.53 9.97
C HIS A 326 3.62 -17.84 10.62
N ASN A 327 3.97 -17.81 11.93
CA ASN A 327 4.30 -19.00 12.68
C ASN A 327 3.14 -20.01 12.71
N TYR A 328 1.90 -19.56 12.92
CA TYR A 328 0.71 -20.41 12.83
C TYR A 328 0.62 -21.13 11.48
N CYS A 329 0.85 -20.41 10.38
CA CYS A 329 0.93 -21.00 9.04
C CYS A 329 2.05 -22.05 8.96
N THR A 330 3.24 -21.74 9.44
CA THR A 330 4.41 -22.62 9.45
C THR A 330 4.12 -23.91 10.23
N GLU A 331 3.56 -23.80 11.45
CA GLU A 331 3.20 -24.97 12.28
C GLU A 331 2.16 -25.87 11.60
N LEU A 332 1.18 -25.28 10.91
CA LEU A 332 0.20 -26.05 10.12
C LEU A 332 0.83 -26.70 8.88
N CYS A 333 1.79 -26.06 8.22
CA CYS A 333 2.51 -26.64 7.10
C CYS A 333 3.33 -27.87 7.51
N TYR A 334 3.85 -27.94 8.74
CA TYR A 334 4.49 -29.16 9.27
C TYR A 334 3.51 -30.33 9.45
N GLN A 335 2.20 -30.09 9.43
CA GLN A 335 1.19 -31.14 9.55
C GLN A 335 0.73 -31.70 8.18
N ILE A 336 1.31 -31.26 7.07
CA ILE A 336 1.05 -31.82 5.74
C ILE A 336 1.65 -33.24 5.70
N PRO A 337 0.94 -34.28 5.20
CA PRO A 337 -0.32 -34.23 4.45
C PRO A 337 -1.62 -34.36 5.30
N ARG A 338 -1.55 -34.37 6.62
CA ARG A 338 -2.76 -34.49 7.49
C ARG A 338 -3.76 -33.36 7.25
N ILE A 339 -3.25 -32.17 6.92
CA ILE A 339 -4.05 -31.00 6.52
C ILE A 339 -3.55 -30.50 5.16
N SER A 340 -4.46 -30.18 4.24
CA SER A 340 -4.09 -29.68 2.92
C SER A 340 -3.74 -28.20 2.96
N THR A 341 -2.90 -27.74 2.00
CA THR A 341 -2.57 -26.33 1.78
C THR A 341 -3.81 -25.46 1.60
N LYS A 342 -4.83 -25.99 0.89
CA LYS A 342 -6.13 -25.33 0.70
C LYS A 342 -6.87 -25.12 2.03
N MET A 343 -6.85 -26.09 2.93
CA MET A 343 -7.47 -25.95 4.26
C MET A 343 -6.71 -24.95 5.11
N ILE A 344 -5.38 -24.97 5.10
CA ILE A 344 -4.55 -23.98 5.79
C ILE A 344 -4.87 -22.56 5.28
N ALA A 345 -4.95 -22.38 3.97
CA ALA A 345 -5.33 -21.11 3.36
C ALA A 345 -6.73 -20.63 3.82
N ARG A 346 -7.69 -21.56 3.91
CA ARG A 346 -9.04 -21.27 4.41
C ARG A 346 -9.02 -20.83 5.88
N LEU A 347 -8.30 -21.53 6.75
CA LEU A 347 -8.15 -21.17 8.16
C LEU A 347 -7.52 -19.78 8.34
N LEU A 348 -6.53 -19.48 7.52
CA LEU A 348 -5.87 -18.17 7.49
C LEU A 348 -6.75 -17.08 6.86
N GLY A 349 -7.69 -17.42 5.96
CA GLY A 349 -8.37 -16.42 5.12
C GLY A 349 -7.39 -15.71 4.19
N ASP A 350 -6.47 -16.49 3.58
CA ASP A 350 -5.45 -16.02 2.65
C ASP A 350 -5.49 -16.80 1.33
N ASP A 351 -4.65 -16.41 0.38
CA ASP A 351 -4.45 -17.14 -0.86
C ASP A 351 -3.59 -18.39 -0.61
N GLU A 352 -3.95 -19.51 -1.26
CA GLU A 352 -3.17 -20.74 -1.20
C GLU A 352 -1.72 -20.55 -1.64
N ARG A 353 -1.46 -19.64 -2.57
CA ARG A 353 -0.09 -19.27 -2.97
C ARG A 353 0.78 -18.81 -1.82
N MET A 354 0.19 -18.10 -0.84
CA MET A 354 0.91 -17.64 0.36
C MET A 354 1.30 -18.82 1.26
N VAL A 355 0.45 -19.86 1.32
CA VAL A 355 0.75 -21.08 2.08
C VAL A 355 1.82 -21.89 1.36
N LEU A 356 1.72 -21.99 0.03
CA LEU A 356 2.72 -22.70 -0.79
C LEU A 356 4.10 -22.02 -0.71
N GLU A 357 4.20 -20.69 -0.66
CA GLU A 357 5.47 -19.99 -0.41
C GLU A 357 6.11 -20.45 0.92
N VAL A 358 5.31 -20.54 1.99
CA VAL A 358 5.80 -20.99 3.31
C VAL A 358 6.19 -22.46 3.27
N TYR A 359 5.35 -23.30 2.65
CA TYR A 359 5.59 -24.75 2.55
C TYR A 359 6.84 -25.07 1.72
N SER A 360 7.06 -24.37 0.60
CA SER A 360 8.27 -24.54 -0.22
C SER A 360 9.54 -24.28 0.58
N HIS A 361 9.57 -23.21 1.38
CA HIS A 361 10.73 -22.94 2.24
C HIS A 361 10.97 -24.05 3.28
N ILE A 362 9.89 -24.62 3.86
CA ILE A 362 10.02 -25.74 4.80
C ILE A 362 10.55 -26.99 4.08
N CYS A 363 10.13 -27.25 2.85
CA CYS A 363 10.63 -28.35 2.06
C CYS A 363 12.11 -28.17 1.74
N GLU A 364 12.49 -26.97 1.22
CA GLU A 364 13.89 -26.63 0.92
C GLU A 364 14.82 -26.78 2.13
N GLU A 365 14.36 -26.42 3.35
CA GLU A 365 15.13 -26.62 4.58
C GLU A 365 15.29 -28.10 4.98
N LYS A 366 14.40 -28.98 4.52
CA LYS A 366 14.38 -30.40 4.86
C LYS A 366 14.93 -31.31 3.76
N GLU A 367 15.07 -30.79 2.53
CA GLU A 367 15.54 -31.55 1.39
C GLU A 367 17.03 -31.87 1.52
N ASP A 368 17.35 -33.13 1.75
CA ASP A 368 18.68 -33.71 1.55
C ASP A 368 18.79 -34.24 0.12
N LEU A 369 19.20 -33.33 -0.78
CA LEU A 369 19.38 -33.63 -2.20
C LEU A 369 20.33 -34.81 -2.44
N HIS A 370 21.33 -34.97 -1.58
CA HIS A 370 22.32 -36.04 -1.72
C HIS A 370 21.70 -37.41 -1.45
N THR A 371 20.93 -37.51 -0.37
CA THR A 371 20.21 -38.74 -0.03
C THR A 371 19.12 -39.04 -1.06
N ALA A 372 18.34 -38.05 -1.47
CA ALA A 372 17.27 -38.23 -2.45
C ALA A 372 17.79 -38.66 -3.83
N LEU A 373 18.92 -38.12 -4.29
CA LEU A 373 19.55 -38.56 -5.55
C LEU A 373 20.09 -39.99 -5.44
N ASN A 374 20.71 -40.37 -4.30
CA ASN A 374 21.21 -41.71 -4.11
C ASN A 374 20.10 -42.79 -3.98
N GLU A 375 18.92 -42.39 -3.49
CA GLU A 375 17.74 -43.28 -3.42
C GLU A 375 16.99 -43.39 -4.76
N ALA A 376 17.11 -42.37 -5.64
CA ALA A 376 16.42 -42.35 -6.92
C ALA A 376 17.20 -43.06 -8.04
N PHE A 377 18.52 -43.19 -7.90
CA PHE A 377 19.43 -43.77 -8.89
C PHE A 377 20.35 -44.80 -8.26
#